data_f32dc71d718c0ffad9bc3c29ec3f5f9a
#
_entry.id   f32dc71d718c0ffad9bc3c29ec3f5f9a
#
_cell.length_a   1.000
_cell.length_b   1.000
_cell.length_c   1.000
_cell.angle_alpha   90.00
_cell.angle_beta   90.00
_cell.angle_gamma   90.00
#
_symmetry.space_group_name_H-M   'P 1'
#
loop_
_entity.id
_entity.type
_entity.pdbx_description
1 polymer ?
#
loop_
_entity_poly.entity_id
_entity_poly.type
_entity_poly.pdbx_seq_one_letter_code
_entity_poly.pdbx_strand_id
1 'polypeptide(L)'
;MFTSPVSLTLKYGQLVVTSKDSGETLTRPIEDIGYVIIDNPMVSVTVPVLNELSGNNVAVVFCDKRQMPHSMLMPLEGNKTLQESYKHQVQASAPLKKQMWKQLIESKIKNQSILLNKLGKDGEALKPFYMNVKSGDADNREGAAARIYWTKLFDDGFKRERDGELPNLFLNYGYAILRAAVARALVGSGLYPAFGIFHRNRYNAFPLADDVMEAYRPFVDEIVYSIFCDNQITELDKQTKAKILRLLFADVKIGKVTRPLEVALSMTTASLVKMFKGETSKLSLPRLT
;
A
#
# COMPACT_ATOMS: atom_id res chain seq x y z
N MET A 1 15.70 3.32 -0.78
CA MET A 1 15.42 3.79 -2.16
C MET A 1 16.72 4.20 -2.82
N PHE A 2 16.99 3.70 -4.02
CA PHE A 2 18.21 3.95 -4.80
C PHE A 2 17.89 4.83 -6.00
N THR A 3 18.19 6.12 -5.87
CA THR A 3 17.99 7.16 -6.89
C THR A 3 19.27 7.55 -7.63
N SER A 4 20.42 7.02 -7.18
CA SER A 4 21.74 7.25 -7.77
C SER A 4 22.31 5.94 -8.30
N PRO A 5 23.32 5.97 -9.20
CA PRO A 5 24.01 4.78 -9.68
C PRO A 5 24.73 4.05 -8.53
N VAL A 6 24.32 2.84 -8.23
CA VAL A 6 24.94 2.00 -7.19
C VAL A 6 25.04 0.55 -7.65
N SER A 7 25.95 -0.19 -7.05
CA SER A 7 26.07 -1.65 -7.17
C SER A 7 25.61 -2.30 -5.87
N LEU A 8 24.67 -3.26 -5.98
CA LEU A 8 24.10 -4.02 -4.88
C LEU A 8 24.67 -5.45 -4.91
N THR A 9 25.46 -5.79 -3.89
CA THR A 9 26.09 -7.10 -3.75
C THR A 9 25.80 -7.71 -2.38
N LEU A 10 26.01 -9.01 -2.22
CA LEU A 10 25.83 -9.74 -0.97
C LEU A 10 27.19 -10.08 -0.37
N LYS A 11 27.38 -9.79 0.92
CA LYS A 11 28.56 -10.21 1.67
C LYS A 11 28.19 -10.53 3.11
N TYR A 12 28.47 -11.74 3.56
CA TYR A 12 28.17 -12.21 4.93
C TYR A 12 26.70 -12.01 5.36
N GLY A 13 25.73 -12.30 4.47
CA GLY A 13 24.30 -12.11 4.74
C GLY A 13 23.85 -10.63 4.77
N GLN A 14 24.72 -9.70 4.40
CA GLN A 14 24.44 -8.28 4.39
C GLN A 14 24.33 -7.74 2.96
N LEU A 15 23.41 -6.81 2.76
CA LEU A 15 23.36 -5.99 1.56
C LEU A 15 24.52 -5.01 1.58
N VAL A 16 25.38 -5.09 0.58
CA VAL A 16 26.48 -4.14 0.36
C VAL A 16 26.08 -3.22 -0.79
N VAL A 17 26.04 -1.93 -0.50
CA VAL A 17 25.71 -0.86 -1.46
C VAL A 17 26.99 -0.09 -1.75
N THR A 18 27.46 -0.12 -3.00
CA THR A 18 28.64 0.61 -3.45
C THR A 18 28.22 1.72 -4.43
N SER A 19 28.53 2.96 -4.11
CA SER A 19 28.33 4.08 -5.04
C SER A 19 29.23 3.91 -6.27
N LYS A 20 28.66 4.04 -7.47
CA LYS A 20 29.45 3.98 -8.71
C LYS A 20 30.23 5.28 -8.98
N ASP A 21 29.79 6.37 -8.36
CA ASP A 21 30.39 7.70 -8.55
C ASP A 21 31.55 7.93 -7.56
N SER A 22 31.34 7.61 -6.26
CA SER A 22 32.36 7.86 -5.21
C SER A 22 33.16 6.63 -4.77
N GLY A 23 32.66 5.41 -5.10
CA GLY A 23 33.24 4.16 -4.61
C GLY A 23 32.94 3.87 -3.12
N GLU A 24 32.24 4.78 -2.43
CA GLU A 24 31.86 4.58 -1.04
C GLU A 24 30.94 3.37 -0.88
N THR A 25 31.13 2.65 0.22
CA THR A 25 30.41 1.41 0.50
C THR A 25 29.64 1.52 1.82
N LEU A 26 28.37 1.13 1.80
CA LEU A 26 27.50 1.02 2.96
C LEU A 26 26.98 -0.42 3.05
N THR A 27 26.92 -0.97 4.27
CA THR A 27 26.35 -2.30 4.52
C THR A 27 25.11 -2.22 5.40
N ARG A 28 24.16 -3.14 5.16
CA ARG A 28 22.96 -3.30 5.99
C ARG A 28 22.60 -4.78 6.12
N PRO A 29 22.24 -5.26 7.33
CA PRO A 29 21.66 -6.59 7.48
C PRO A 29 20.38 -6.70 6.65
N ILE A 30 20.21 -7.80 5.92
CA ILE A 30 19.02 -7.97 5.05
C ILE A 30 17.75 -8.18 5.89
N GLU A 31 17.87 -8.78 7.05
CA GLU A 31 16.76 -8.99 8.00
C GLU A 31 16.11 -7.69 8.49
N ASP A 32 16.87 -6.58 8.49
CA ASP A 32 16.38 -5.25 8.88
C ASP A 32 15.69 -4.50 7.71
N ILE A 33 15.68 -5.09 6.51
CA ILE A 33 15.17 -4.44 5.30
C ILE A 33 13.76 -4.94 5.00
N GLY A 34 12.77 -4.05 5.04
CA GLY A 34 11.41 -4.35 4.58
C GLY A 34 11.20 -4.08 3.09
N TYR A 35 11.85 -3.03 2.57
CA TYR A 35 11.62 -2.54 1.21
C TYR A 35 12.92 -2.09 0.54
N VAL A 36 13.08 -2.48 -0.72
CA VAL A 36 14.11 -1.96 -1.63
C VAL A 36 13.41 -1.34 -2.84
N ILE A 37 13.65 -0.06 -3.10
CA ILE A 37 13.07 0.64 -4.25
C ILE A 37 14.21 1.04 -5.17
N ILE A 38 14.21 0.50 -6.39
CA ILE A 38 15.20 0.75 -7.44
C ILE A 38 14.59 1.76 -8.40
N ASP A 39 15.00 3.02 -8.24
CA ASP A 39 14.47 4.16 -8.98
C ASP A 39 15.44 4.67 -10.07
N ASN A 40 16.68 4.24 -10.03
CA ASN A 40 17.70 4.62 -11.01
C ASN A 40 18.01 3.44 -11.95
N PRO A 41 17.97 3.63 -13.29
CA PRO A 41 18.25 2.56 -14.25
C PRO A 41 19.71 2.07 -14.26
N MET A 42 20.63 2.85 -13.69
CA MET A 42 22.05 2.49 -13.60
C MET A 42 22.38 1.66 -12.36
N VAL A 43 21.39 1.29 -11.55
CA VAL A 43 21.58 0.35 -10.44
C VAL A 43 21.86 -1.03 -11.00
N SER A 44 22.95 -1.65 -10.53
CA SER A 44 23.24 -3.06 -10.79
C SER A 44 23.00 -3.89 -9.53
N VAL A 45 22.39 -5.07 -9.70
CA VAL A 45 22.09 -5.97 -8.59
C VAL A 45 22.51 -7.39 -8.96
N THR A 46 23.13 -8.09 -8.01
CA THR A 46 23.51 -9.49 -8.23
C THR A 46 22.38 -10.44 -7.86
N VAL A 47 22.31 -11.59 -8.53
CA VAL A 47 21.29 -12.61 -8.26
C VAL A 47 21.30 -13.09 -6.80
N PRO A 48 22.46 -13.31 -6.13
CA PRO A 48 22.47 -13.65 -4.71
C PRO A 48 21.77 -12.62 -3.82
N VAL A 49 21.87 -11.31 -4.11
CA VAL A 49 21.14 -10.26 -3.37
C VAL A 49 19.62 -10.44 -3.56
N LEU A 50 19.17 -10.64 -4.81
CA LEU A 50 17.73 -10.82 -5.08
C LEU A 50 17.17 -12.04 -4.37
N ASN A 51 17.91 -13.15 -4.37
CA ASN A 51 17.49 -14.36 -3.68
C ASN A 51 17.40 -14.16 -2.16
N GLU A 52 18.39 -13.52 -1.56
CA GLU A 52 18.42 -13.27 -0.12
C GLU A 52 17.32 -12.29 0.31
N LEU A 53 17.12 -11.20 -0.45
CA LEU A 53 16.01 -10.27 -0.23
C LEU A 53 14.65 -10.97 -0.35
N SER A 54 14.47 -11.81 -1.38
CA SER A 54 13.25 -12.59 -1.58
C SER A 54 13.00 -13.58 -0.45
N GLY A 55 14.04 -14.30 0.00
CA GLY A 55 13.97 -15.24 1.11
C GLY A 55 13.55 -14.59 2.44
N ASN A 56 13.92 -13.33 2.64
CA ASN A 56 13.54 -12.52 3.80
C ASN A 56 12.22 -11.74 3.59
N ASN A 57 11.45 -12.07 2.57
CA ASN A 57 10.19 -11.40 2.23
C ASN A 57 10.34 -9.86 2.09
N VAL A 58 11.47 -9.40 1.58
CA VAL A 58 11.70 -7.99 1.26
C VAL A 58 10.98 -7.62 -0.04
N ALA A 59 10.19 -6.57 -0.05
CA ALA A 59 9.60 -6.06 -1.27
C ALA A 59 10.66 -5.32 -2.10
N VAL A 60 11.08 -5.90 -3.21
CA VAL A 60 11.95 -5.22 -4.18
C VAL A 60 11.10 -4.64 -5.29
N VAL A 61 11.00 -3.32 -5.31
CA VAL A 61 10.18 -2.56 -6.27
C VAL A 61 11.09 -1.92 -7.30
N PHE A 62 10.78 -2.11 -8.58
CA PHE A 62 11.46 -1.50 -9.70
C PHE A 62 10.60 -0.39 -10.29
N CYS A 63 11.20 0.78 -10.50
CA CYS A 63 10.55 1.90 -11.14
C CYS A 63 10.78 1.90 -12.66
N ASP A 64 9.81 2.46 -13.40
CA ASP A 64 9.89 2.63 -14.85
C ASP A 64 10.71 3.88 -15.23
N LYS A 65 10.74 4.21 -16.54
CA LYS A 65 11.45 5.38 -17.08
C LYS A 65 10.89 6.72 -16.57
N ARG A 66 9.65 6.72 -16.04
CA ARG A 66 9.02 7.88 -15.39
C ARG A 66 9.28 7.91 -13.90
N GLN A 67 10.15 7.00 -13.41
CA GLN A 67 10.47 6.86 -11.99
C GLN A 67 9.24 6.52 -11.13
N MET A 68 8.26 5.82 -11.70
CA MET A 68 7.06 5.33 -11.02
C MET A 68 7.18 3.83 -10.74
N PRO A 69 6.77 3.34 -9.56
CA PRO A 69 6.74 1.91 -9.25
C PRO A 69 5.96 1.13 -10.31
N HIS A 70 6.62 0.18 -10.98
CA HIS A 70 6.08 -0.54 -12.12
C HIS A 70 6.04 -2.06 -11.93
N SER A 71 7.09 -2.64 -11.38
CA SER A 71 7.21 -4.07 -11.15
C SER A 71 7.81 -4.38 -9.79
N MET A 72 7.66 -5.63 -9.34
CA MET A 72 8.06 -6.05 -8.01
C MET A 72 8.52 -7.52 -8.03
N LEU A 73 9.62 -7.81 -7.32
CA LEU A 73 10.01 -9.18 -7.02
C LEU A 73 9.18 -9.69 -5.84
N MET A 74 8.63 -10.88 -5.99
CA MET A 74 7.92 -11.59 -4.92
C MET A 74 8.41 -13.03 -4.82
N PRO A 75 8.54 -13.60 -3.61
CA PRO A 75 8.89 -15.00 -3.44
C PRO A 75 7.77 -15.91 -3.97
N LEU A 76 8.15 -17.04 -4.60
CA LEU A 76 7.19 -18.07 -4.99
C LEU A 76 6.63 -18.81 -3.77
N GLU A 77 7.44 -18.96 -2.72
CA GLU A 77 7.11 -19.69 -1.49
C GLU A 77 7.20 -18.79 -0.26
N GLY A 78 6.39 -17.72 -0.24
CA GLY A 78 6.39 -16.73 0.85
C GLY A 78 5.75 -17.22 2.17
N ASN A 79 5.11 -18.40 2.19
CA ASN A 79 4.44 -18.96 3.37
C ASN A 79 4.34 -20.48 3.29
N LYS A 80 4.35 -21.16 4.45
CA LYS A 80 4.32 -22.64 4.53
C LYS A 80 2.94 -23.28 4.21
N THR A 81 1.85 -22.51 4.27
CA THR A 81 0.46 -22.99 4.08
C THR A 81 -0.18 -22.46 2.80
N LEU A 82 0.62 -22.20 1.75
CA LEU A 82 0.16 -21.57 0.51
C LEU A 82 -1.00 -22.30 -0.14
N GLN A 83 -0.89 -23.61 -0.34
CA GLN A 83 -1.91 -24.39 -1.05
C GLN A 83 -3.27 -24.33 -0.31
N GLU A 84 -3.27 -24.48 1.00
CA GLU A 84 -4.47 -24.39 1.82
C GLU A 84 -5.09 -22.99 1.73
N SER A 85 -4.28 -21.96 1.91
CA SER A 85 -4.72 -20.56 1.86
C SER A 85 -5.29 -20.20 0.48
N TYR A 86 -4.63 -20.62 -0.60
CA TYR A 86 -5.11 -20.39 -1.97
C TYR A 86 -6.43 -21.11 -2.24
N LYS A 87 -6.59 -22.35 -1.73
CA LYS A 87 -7.85 -23.08 -1.82
C LYS A 87 -9.00 -22.30 -1.17
N HIS A 88 -8.81 -21.85 0.07
CA HIS A 88 -9.81 -21.04 0.77
C HIS A 88 -10.11 -19.72 0.06
N GLN A 89 -9.09 -19.05 -0.46
CA GLN A 89 -9.23 -17.79 -1.20
C GLN A 89 -10.03 -17.96 -2.50
N VAL A 90 -9.73 -19.00 -3.29
CA VAL A 90 -10.42 -19.30 -4.56
C VAL A 90 -11.87 -19.73 -4.31
N GLN A 91 -12.09 -20.60 -3.31
CA GLN A 91 -13.40 -21.15 -2.97
C GLN A 91 -14.27 -20.19 -2.16
N ALA A 92 -13.76 -19.01 -1.77
CA ALA A 92 -14.51 -18.03 -1.01
C ALA A 92 -15.82 -17.65 -1.71
N SER A 93 -16.93 -17.80 -1.00
CA SER A 93 -18.28 -17.53 -1.53
C SER A 93 -18.48 -16.05 -1.86
N ALA A 94 -19.36 -15.76 -2.81
CA ALA A 94 -19.71 -14.39 -3.16
C ALA A 94 -20.26 -13.58 -1.97
N PRO A 95 -21.11 -14.12 -1.09
CA PRO A 95 -21.54 -13.43 0.13
C PRO A 95 -20.38 -13.07 1.04
N LEU A 96 -19.40 -13.97 1.25
CA LEU A 96 -18.21 -13.70 2.06
C LEU A 96 -17.38 -12.55 1.48
N LYS A 97 -17.10 -12.60 0.17
CA LYS A 97 -16.38 -11.53 -0.54
C LYS A 97 -17.10 -10.18 -0.43
N LYS A 98 -18.44 -10.16 -0.56
CA LYS A 98 -19.24 -8.95 -0.38
C LYS A 98 -19.18 -8.39 1.05
N GLN A 99 -19.08 -9.24 2.07
CA GLN A 99 -18.93 -8.82 3.47
C GLN A 99 -17.52 -8.26 3.74
N MET A 100 -16.47 -8.86 3.17
CA MET A 100 -15.12 -8.33 3.25
C MET A 100 -15.04 -6.94 2.60
N TRP A 101 -15.58 -6.80 1.38
CA TRP A 101 -15.62 -5.53 0.66
C TRP A 101 -16.34 -4.44 1.44
N LYS A 102 -17.54 -4.75 1.97
CA LYS A 102 -18.27 -3.83 2.83
C LYS A 102 -17.38 -3.25 3.95
N GLN A 103 -16.69 -4.11 4.70
CA GLN A 103 -15.84 -3.68 5.82
C GLN A 103 -14.67 -2.80 5.35
N LEU A 104 -14.06 -3.12 4.21
CA LEU A 104 -12.97 -2.33 3.63
C LEU A 104 -13.46 -0.92 3.26
N ILE A 105 -14.63 -0.81 2.62
CA ILE A 105 -15.19 0.49 2.22
C ILE A 105 -15.68 1.30 3.42
N GLU A 106 -16.32 0.67 4.40
CA GLU A 106 -16.66 1.34 5.67
C GLU A 106 -15.41 1.96 6.33
N SER A 107 -14.31 1.19 6.40
CA SER A 107 -13.05 1.66 6.96
C SER A 107 -12.45 2.80 6.14
N LYS A 108 -12.43 2.70 4.82
CA LYS A 108 -11.94 3.74 3.92
C LYS A 108 -12.68 5.06 4.16
N ILE A 109 -14.00 5.07 4.02
CA ILE A 109 -14.81 6.29 4.14
C ILE A 109 -14.70 6.88 5.55
N LYS A 110 -14.66 6.02 6.58
CA LYS A 110 -14.46 6.46 7.95
C LYS A 110 -13.10 7.13 8.16
N ASN A 111 -12.02 6.59 7.59
CA ASN A 111 -10.70 7.19 7.65
C ASN A 111 -10.63 8.50 6.85
N GLN A 112 -11.34 8.60 5.73
CA GLN A 112 -11.51 9.85 4.99
C GLN A 112 -12.21 10.92 5.83
N SER A 113 -13.29 10.54 6.54
CA SER A 113 -13.99 11.44 7.49
C SER A 113 -13.05 11.92 8.61
N ILE A 114 -12.29 11.00 9.21
CA ILE A 114 -11.32 11.34 10.25
C ILE A 114 -10.24 12.31 9.71
N LEU A 115 -9.72 12.06 8.52
CA LEU A 115 -8.72 12.93 7.91
C LEU A 115 -9.25 14.35 7.69
N LEU A 116 -10.45 14.50 7.13
CA LEU A 116 -11.07 15.81 6.96
C LEU A 116 -11.22 16.54 8.31
N ASN A 117 -11.73 15.87 9.33
CA ASN A 117 -11.87 16.47 10.68
C ASN A 117 -10.51 16.87 11.27
N LYS A 118 -9.47 16.03 11.10
CA LYS A 118 -8.10 16.34 11.54
C LYS A 118 -7.53 17.60 10.87
N LEU A 119 -7.92 17.84 9.63
CA LEU A 119 -7.52 19.02 8.84
C LEU A 119 -8.44 20.24 9.08
N GLY A 120 -9.36 20.20 10.05
CA GLY A 120 -10.32 21.26 10.31
C GLY A 120 -11.39 21.41 9.22
N LYS A 121 -11.59 20.39 8.39
CA LYS A 121 -12.60 20.33 7.32
C LYS A 121 -13.79 19.50 7.78
N ASP A 122 -14.96 19.65 7.13
CA ASP A 122 -16.18 18.93 7.50
C ASP A 122 -16.13 17.46 7.08
N GLY A 123 -15.60 16.61 7.96
CA GLY A 123 -15.60 15.16 7.79
C GLY A 123 -16.93 14.50 8.17
N GLU A 124 -17.80 15.17 8.95
CA GLU A 124 -19.10 14.61 9.33
C GLU A 124 -20.03 14.43 8.12
N ALA A 125 -19.83 15.20 7.03
CA ALA A 125 -20.53 15.00 5.77
C ALA A 125 -20.36 13.58 5.20
N LEU A 126 -19.30 12.85 5.57
CA LEU A 126 -19.07 11.47 5.12
C LEU A 126 -19.74 10.41 6.02
N LYS A 127 -20.23 10.79 7.22
CA LYS A 127 -20.82 9.86 8.18
C LYS A 127 -22.01 9.06 7.63
N PRO A 128 -22.97 9.65 6.91
CA PRO A 128 -24.08 8.89 6.34
C PRO A 128 -23.64 7.82 5.35
N PHE A 129 -22.48 7.97 4.72
CA PHE A 129 -21.97 7.01 3.75
C PHE A 129 -21.38 5.78 4.44
N TYR A 130 -20.41 5.95 5.38
CA TYR A 130 -19.81 4.79 6.05
C TYR A 130 -20.75 4.05 7.01
N MET A 131 -21.77 4.73 7.56
CA MET A 131 -22.77 4.09 8.42
C MET A 131 -23.77 3.22 7.66
N ASN A 132 -23.92 3.42 6.36
CA ASN A 132 -24.95 2.79 5.54
C ASN A 132 -24.39 2.00 4.34
N VAL A 133 -23.14 1.55 4.40
CA VAL A 133 -22.57 0.68 3.36
C VAL A 133 -23.28 -0.67 3.37
N LYS A 134 -23.94 -1.02 2.27
CA LYS A 134 -24.56 -2.32 2.09
C LYS A 134 -23.55 -3.40 1.72
N SER A 135 -23.97 -4.67 1.79
CA SER A 135 -23.14 -5.81 1.37
C SER A 135 -22.66 -5.63 -0.07
N GLY A 136 -21.32 -5.68 -0.26
CA GLY A 136 -20.71 -5.46 -1.57
C GLY A 136 -20.76 -4.02 -2.08
N ASP A 137 -21.08 -3.05 -1.21
CA ASP A 137 -21.26 -1.64 -1.58
C ASP A 137 -22.27 -1.44 -2.74
N ALA A 138 -23.40 -2.15 -2.67
CA ALA A 138 -24.38 -2.22 -3.77
C ALA A 138 -24.92 -0.84 -4.22
N ASP A 139 -24.93 0.15 -3.33
CA ASP A 139 -25.40 1.52 -3.59
C ASP A 139 -24.26 2.46 -4.01
N ASN A 140 -23.03 1.94 -4.22
CA ASN A 140 -21.83 2.72 -4.56
C ASN A 140 -21.60 3.92 -3.61
N ARG A 141 -21.63 3.63 -2.29
CA ARG A 141 -21.34 4.63 -1.25
C ARG A 141 -19.91 5.13 -1.33
N GLU A 142 -18.99 4.25 -1.77
CA GLU A 142 -17.61 4.63 -2.04
C GLU A 142 -17.50 5.78 -3.04
N GLY A 143 -18.10 5.62 -4.22
CA GLY A 143 -18.06 6.64 -5.26
C GLY A 143 -18.77 7.94 -4.88
N ALA A 144 -19.85 7.85 -4.10
CA ALA A 144 -20.56 9.03 -3.60
C ALA A 144 -19.73 9.78 -2.54
N ALA A 145 -19.15 9.06 -1.60
CA ALA A 145 -18.25 9.63 -0.58
C ALA A 145 -16.99 10.23 -1.20
N ALA A 146 -16.39 9.57 -2.19
CA ALA A 146 -15.18 10.04 -2.86
C ALA A 146 -15.38 11.42 -3.53
N ARG A 147 -16.51 11.68 -4.15
CA ARG A 147 -16.82 12.99 -4.74
C ARG A 147 -16.78 14.11 -3.70
N ILE A 148 -17.41 13.91 -2.56
CA ILE A 148 -17.43 14.89 -1.46
C ILE A 148 -16.02 15.01 -0.84
N TYR A 149 -15.38 13.88 -0.62
CA TYR A 149 -14.06 13.83 0.01
C TYR A 149 -13.00 14.61 -0.75
N TRP A 150 -12.86 14.37 -2.06
CA TRP A 150 -11.84 15.02 -2.86
C TRP A 150 -12.04 16.53 -2.97
N THR A 151 -13.29 16.97 -3.15
CA THR A 151 -13.65 18.38 -3.16
C THR A 151 -13.31 19.06 -1.82
N LYS A 152 -13.61 18.39 -0.69
CA LYS A 152 -13.28 18.94 0.63
C LYS A 152 -11.77 18.88 0.93
N LEU A 153 -11.06 17.88 0.44
CA LEU A 153 -9.62 17.72 0.71
C LEU A 153 -8.77 18.76 -0.05
N PHE A 154 -8.97 18.89 -1.38
CA PHE A 154 -8.13 19.68 -2.27
C PHE A 154 -8.86 20.86 -2.96
N ASP A 155 -10.06 21.23 -2.48
CA ASP A 155 -10.93 22.27 -2.99
C ASP A 155 -11.69 21.94 -4.28
N ASP A 156 -12.63 22.82 -4.69
CA ASP A 156 -13.67 22.56 -5.69
C ASP A 156 -13.18 22.26 -7.11
N GLY A 157 -11.94 22.59 -7.44
CA GLY A 157 -11.36 22.34 -8.77
C GLY A 157 -10.68 20.98 -8.91
N PHE A 158 -10.43 20.27 -7.80
CA PHE A 158 -9.65 19.05 -7.86
C PHE A 158 -10.45 17.85 -8.41
N LYS A 159 -9.86 17.18 -9.40
CA LYS A 159 -10.33 15.90 -9.91
C LYS A 159 -9.26 14.83 -9.68
N ARG A 160 -9.68 13.71 -9.09
CA ARG A 160 -8.78 12.55 -8.92
C ARG A 160 -8.63 11.84 -10.27
N GLU A 161 -7.46 11.98 -10.87
CA GLU A 161 -7.13 11.44 -12.20
C GLU A 161 -5.85 10.59 -12.14
N ARG A 162 -5.77 9.61 -13.04
CA ARG A 162 -4.61 8.71 -13.12
C ARG A 162 -3.37 9.41 -13.69
N ASP A 163 -3.56 10.26 -14.68
CA ASP A 163 -2.49 10.98 -15.40
C ASP A 163 -2.56 12.49 -15.15
N GLY A 164 -3.18 12.92 -14.03
CA GLY A 164 -3.35 14.32 -13.67
C GLY A 164 -2.09 14.95 -13.10
N GLU A 165 -2.08 16.30 -13.12
CA GLU A 165 -1.06 17.12 -12.47
C GLU A 165 -1.07 16.97 -10.94
N LEU A 166 -0.25 17.79 -10.24
CA LEU A 166 -0.26 17.81 -8.77
C LEU A 166 -1.66 18.17 -8.22
N PRO A 167 -2.09 17.54 -7.14
CA PRO A 167 -1.40 16.52 -6.33
C PRO A 167 -1.55 15.07 -6.83
N ASN A 168 -2.19 14.83 -7.98
CA ASN A 168 -2.43 13.48 -8.51
C ASN A 168 -1.15 12.67 -8.69
N LEU A 169 -0.05 13.30 -9.16
CA LEU A 169 1.24 12.64 -9.31
C LEU A 169 1.77 12.09 -7.97
N PHE A 170 1.66 12.86 -6.88
CA PHE A 170 2.06 12.45 -5.55
C PHE A 170 1.18 11.31 -5.01
N LEU A 171 -0.14 11.42 -5.21
CA LEU A 171 -1.10 10.38 -4.85
C LEU A 171 -0.82 9.08 -5.60
N ASN A 172 -0.53 9.15 -6.91
CA ASN A 172 -0.23 7.97 -7.72
C ASN A 172 1.04 7.26 -7.23
N TYR A 173 2.09 8.01 -6.92
CA TYR A 173 3.31 7.45 -6.36
C TYR A 173 3.06 6.81 -5.00
N GLY A 174 2.40 7.50 -4.08
CA GLY A 174 2.08 6.99 -2.75
C GLY A 174 1.20 5.75 -2.80
N TYR A 175 0.20 5.70 -3.68
CA TYR A 175 -0.64 4.51 -3.86
C TYR A 175 0.11 3.34 -4.50
N ALA A 176 1.07 3.59 -5.40
CA ALA A 176 1.91 2.53 -5.94
C ALA A 176 2.82 1.91 -4.86
N ILE A 177 3.37 2.72 -3.96
CA ILE A 177 4.13 2.24 -2.79
C ILE A 177 3.23 1.47 -1.82
N LEU A 178 2.06 2.00 -1.49
CA LEU A 178 1.08 1.32 -0.63
C LEU A 178 0.68 -0.03 -1.23
N ARG A 179 0.40 -0.09 -2.53
CA ARG A 179 0.08 -1.33 -3.25
C ARG A 179 1.19 -2.38 -3.10
N ALA A 180 2.46 -1.97 -3.26
CA ALA A 180 3.59 -2.86 -3.08
C ALA A 180 3.70 -3.38 -1.63
N ALA A 181 3.46 -2.50 -0.64
CA ALA A 181 3.45 -2.87 0.76
C ALA A 181 2.33 -3.87 1.10
N VAL A 182 1.12 -3.64 0.56
CA VAL A 182 -0.01 -4.57 0.72
C VAL A 182 0.28 -5.92 0.03
N ALA A 183 0.82 -5.90 -1.19
CA ALA A 183 1.18 -7.13 -1.90
C ALA A 183 2.21 -7.97 -1.11
N ARG A 184 3.24 -7.31 -0.54
CA ARG A 184 4.20 -7.96 0.37
C ARG A 184 3.51 -8.62 1.57
N ALA A 185 2.63 -7.88 2.24
CA ALA A 185 1.91 -8.39 3.42
C ALA A 185 0.99 -9.58 3.07
N LEU A 186 0.33 -9.54 1.90
CA LEU A 186 -0.50 -10.64 1.39
C LEU A 186 0.33 -11.90 1.17
N VAL A 187 1.46 -11.79 0.45
CA VAL A 187 2.36 -12.92 0.18
C VAL A 187 2.92 -13.49 1.48
N GLY A 188 3.38 -12.64 2.40
CA GLY A 188 3.85 -13.06 3.73
C GLY A 188 2.78 -13.75 4.57
N SER A 189 1.49 -13.44 4.35
CA SER A 189 0.35 -14.11 5.00
C SER A 189 -0.14 -15.36 4.24
N GLY A 190 0.49 -15.71 3.12
CA GLY A 190 0.10 -16.88 2.31
C GLY A 190 -1.10 -16.62 1.40
N LEU A 191 -1.40 -15.36 1.05
CA LEU A 191 -2.45 -15.01 0.10
C LEU A 191 -1.87 -14.64 -1.26
N TYR A 192 -2.56 -15.01 -2.32
CA TYR A 192 -2.16 -14.66 -3.68
C TYR A 192 -2.78 -13.31 -4.09
N PRO A 193 -1.98 -12.30 -4.41
CA PRO A 193 -2.48 -10.94 -4.66
C PRO A 193 -3.40 -10.80 -5.89
N ALA A 194 -3.37 -11.78 -6.81
CA ALA A 194 -4.18 -11.76 -8.03
C ALA A 194 -5.64 -12.24 -7.84
N PHE A 195 -5.98 -12.83 -6.69
CA PHE A 195 -7.36 -13.28 -6.45
C PHE A 195 -8.15 -12.25 -5.61
N GLY A 196 -8.69 -11.24 -6.30
CA GLY A 196 -9.42 -10.15 -5.67
C GLY A 196 -10.76 -10.54 -5.02
N ILE A 197 -11.20 -9.68 -4.12
CA ILE A 197 -12.52 -9.74 -3.46
C ILE A 197 -13.55 -9.05 -4.36
N PHE A 198 -13.23 -7.84 -4.83
CA PHE A 198 -14.11 -6.96 -5.60
C PHE A 198 -13.56 -6.60 -6.98
N HIS A 199 -12.30 -6.12 -7.05
CA HIS A 199 -11.68 -5.74 -8.33
C HIS A 199 -11.51 -6.96 -9.25
N ARG A 200 -12.00 -6.86 -10.50
CA ARG A 200 -12.03 -7.97 -11.47
C ARG A 200 -11.49 -7.58 -12.85
N ASN A 201 -10.76 -6.48 -12.94
CA ASN A 201 -10.17 -6.09 -14.21
C ASN A 201 -9.13 -7.13 -14.64
N ARG A 202 -9.32 -7.73 -15.82
CA ARG A 202 -8.47 -8.80 -16.37
C ARG A 202 -7.00 -8.39 -16.58
N TYR A 203 -6.73 -7.11 -16.67
CA TYR A 203 -5.37 -6.58 -16.85
C TYR A 203 -4.70 -6.24 -15.51
N ASN A 204 -5.40 -6.36 -14.41
CA ASN A 204 -4.87 -6.06 -13.10
C ASN A 204 -4.17 -7.28 -12.51
N ALA A 205 -2.85 -7.19 -12.28
CA ALA A 205 -2.06 -8.27 -11.68
C ALA A 205 -2.24 -8.39 -10.16
N PHE A 206 -2.78 -7.36 -9.48
CA PHE A 206 -2.83 -7.25 -8.03
C PHE A 206 -4.22 -6.84 -7.49
N PRO A 207 -5.33 -7.43 -7.97
CA PRO A 207 -6.66 -6.99 -7.56
C PRO A 207 -6.92 -7.11 -6.05
N LEU A 208 -6.39 -8.13 -5.36
CA LEU A 208 -6.54 -8.25 -3.90
C LEU A 208 -5.74 -7.17 -3.16
N ALA A 209 -4.57 -6.80 -3.66
CA ALA A 209 -3.81 -5.71 -3.07
C ALA A 209 -4.56 -4.38 -3.24
N ASP A 210 -5.19 -4.15 -4.40
CA ASP A 210 -6.03 -2.98 -4.63
C ASP A 210 -7.27 -2.97 -3.73
N ASP A 211 -7.89 -4.13 -3.49
CA ASP A 211 -9.01 -4.26 -2.56
C ASP A 211 -8.62 -3.88 -1.13
N VAL A 212 -7.54 -4.47 -0.61
CA VAL A 212 -7.10 -4.29 0.78
C VAL A 212 -6.57 -2.87 1.02
N MET A 213 -5.86 -2.30 0.04
CA MET A 213 -5.29 -0.96 0.20
C MET A 213 -6.35 0.14 0.33
N GLU A 214 -7.61 -0.10 -0.06
CA GLU A 214 -8.66 0.91 0.03
C GLU A 214 -8.80 1.47 1.45
N ALA A 215 -8.74 0.63 2.48
CA ALA A 215 -8.82 1.05 3.88
C ALA A 215 -7.60 1.91 4.32
N TYR A 216 -6.48 1.82 3.61
CA TYR A 216 -5.21 2.51 3.90
C TYR A 216 -4.96 3.75 3.02
N ARG A 217 -5.72 3.95 1.93
CA ARG A 217 -5.54 5.13 1.05
C ARG A 217 -5.53 6.45 1.80
N PRO A 218 -6.39 6.71 2.81
CA PRO A 218 -6.38 7.98 3.53
C PRO A 218 -5.08 8.32 4.25
N PHE A 219 -4.22 7.33 4.56
CA PHE A 219 -2.90 7.57 5.13
C PHE A 219 -1.91 8.14 4.08
N VAL A 220 -2.05 7.72 2.82
CA VAL A 220 -1.33 8.35 1.70
C VAL A 220 -1.84 9.77 1.49
N ASP A 221 -3.17 9.94 1.50
CA ASP A 221 -3.82 11.23 1.26
C ASP A 221 -3.37 12.28 2.28
N GLU A 222 -3.22 11.88 3.56
CA GLU A 222 -2.72 12.75 4.64
C GLU A 222 -1.31 13.26 4.36
N ILE A 223 -0.38 12.35 4.01
CA ILE A 223 1.00 12.71 3.71
C ILE A 223 1.07 13.59 2.46
N VAL A 224 0.33 13.22 1.41
CA VAL A 224 0.30 13.99 0.17
C VAL A 224 -0.31 15.36 0.38
N TYR A 225 -1.37 15.47 1.19
CA TYR A 225 -1.95 16.76 1.54
C TYR A 225 -0.93 17.66 2.23
N SER A 226 -0.18 17.13 3.22
CA SER A 226 0.85 17.91 3.91
C SER A 226 1.98 18.38 2.99
N ILE A 227 2.36 17.56 1.99
CA ILE A 227 3.36 17.91 0.99
C ILE A 227 2.81 18.96 0.02
N PHE A 228 1.56 18.79 -0.42
CA PHE A 228 0.91 19.69 -1.38
C PHE A 228 0.66 21.09 -0.79
N CYS A 229 0.37 21.19 0.51
CA CYS A 229 0.24 22.47 1.21
C CYS A 229 1.58 23.20 1.42
N ASP A 230 2.71 22.51 1.22
CA ASP A 230 4.03 23.14 1.17
C ASP A 230 4.28 23.68 -0.25
N ASN A 231 3.94 24.94 -0.48
CA ASN A 231 4.04 25.60 -1.79
C ASN A 231 5.46 25.61 -2.40
N GLN A 232 6.48 25.17 -1.67
CA GLN A 232 7.84 25.02 -2.18
C GLN A 232 8.06 23.69 -2.90
N ILE A 233 7.13 22.72 -2.75
CA ILE A 233 7.25 21.38 -3.33
C ILE A 233 6.38 21.27 -4.58
N THR A 234 7.02 21.42 -5.74
CA THR A 234 6.35 21.42 -7.05
C THR A 234 6.70 20.20 -7.91
N GLU A 235 7.58 19.32 -7.43
CA GLU A 235 8.06 18.18 -8.21
C GLU A 235 8.13 16.89 -7.36
N LEU A 236 8.00 15.75 -8.02
CA LEU A 236 8.21 14.43 -7.43
C LEU A 236 9.70 14.06 -7.45
N ASP A 237 10.51 14.90 -6.82
CA ASP A 237 11.95 14.69 -6.68
C ASP A 237 12.31 13.63 -5.63
N LYS A 238 13.62 13.40 -5.44
CA LYS A 238 14.14 12.45 -4.45
C LYS A 238 13.66 12.74 -3.02
N GLN A 239 13.60 14.02 -2.63
CA GLN A 239 13.21 14.41 -1.27
C GLN A 239 11.71 14.22 -1.06
N THR A 240 10.90 14.59 -2.05
CA THR A 240 9.45 14.39 -2.04
C THR A 240 9.10 12.90 -1.98
N LYS A 241 9.75 12.07 -2.79
CA LYS A 241 9.62 10.60 -2.72
C LYS A 241 9.99 10.08 -1.34
N ALA A 242 11.08 10.54 -0.74
CA ALA A 242 11.49 10.13 0.61
C ALA A 242 10.45 10.55 1.68
N LYS A 243 9.81 11.73 1.54
CA LYS A 243 8.71 12.15 2.41
C LYS A 243 7.52 11.19 2.28
N ILE A 244 7.12 10.83 1.05
CA ILE A 244 6.00 9.90 0.82
C ILE A 244 6.33 8.49 1.36
N LEU A 245 7.56 8.02 1.25
CA LEU A 245 7.98 6.72 1.79
C LEU A 245 7.87 6.61 3.32
N ARG A 246 7.80 7.73 4.05
CA ARG A 246 7.52 7.70 5.49
C ARG A 246 6.17 7.08 5.82
N LEU A 247 5.27 6.97 4.82
CA LEU A 247 4.02 6.23 4.94
C LEU A 247 4.20 4.84 5.56
N LEU A 248 5.24 4.12 5.18
CA LEU A 248 5.48 2.74 5.63
C LEU A 248 5.69 2.65 7.15
N PHE A 249 6.15 3.74 7.76
CA PHE A 249 6.43 3.86 9.20
C PHE A 249 5.39 4.73 9.94
N ALA A 250 4.35 5.20 9.24
CA ALA A 250 3.29 6.00 9.85
C ALA A 250 2.55 5.19 10.93
N ASP A 251 2.21 5.86 12.02
CA ASP A 251 1.43 5.26 13.10
C ASP A 251 0.00 4.97 12.66
N VAL A 252 -0.40 3.73 12.84
CA VAL A 252 -1.74 3.23 12.50
C VAL A 252 -2.37 2.61 13.74
N LYS A 253 -3.54 3.07 14.13
CA LYS A 253 -4.35 2.41 15.15
C LYS A 253 -5.05 1.21 14.53
N ILE A 254 -4.81 0.02 15.08
CA ILE A 254 -5.47 -1.21 14.66
C ILE A 254 -5.98 -1.97 15.89
N GLY A 255 -7.29 -2.12 16.02
CA GLY A 255 -7.91 -2.60 17.25
C GLY A 255 -7.59 -1.70 18.45
N LYS A 256 -6.90 -2.26 19.45
CA LYS A 256 -6.51 -1.55 20.69
C LYS A 256 -5.06 -1.05 20.70
N VAL A 257 -4.28 -1.31 19.64
CA VAL A 257 -2.85 -1.02 19.59
C VAL A 257 -2.53 -0.02 18.47
N THR A 258 -1.44 0.72 18.62
CA THR A 258 -0.84 1.53 17.57
C THR A 258 0.41 0.83 17.08
N ARG A 259 0.58 0.73 15.76
CA ARG A 259 1.70 0.04 15.10
C ARG A 259 2.11 0.81 13.85
N PRO A 260 3.36 0.69 13.39
CA PRO A 260 3.75 1.15 12.06
C PRO A 260 2.85 0.53 10.97
N LEU A 261 2.60 1.27 9.91
CA LEU A 261 1.67 0.86 8.83
C LEU A 261 2.01 -0.52 8.28
N GLU A 262 3.29 -0.85 8.08
CA GLU A 262 3.70 -2.17 7.58
C GLU A 262 3.30 -3.33 8.52
N VAL A 263 3.35 -3.10 9.84
CA VAL A 263 2.91 -4.08 10.84
C VAL A 263 1.37 -4.17 10.85
N ALA A 264 0.68 -3.03 10.75
CA ALA A 264 -0.77 -3.00 10.66
C ALA A 264 -1.29 -3.72 9.41
N LEU A 265 -0.59 -3.61 8.27
CA LEU A 265 -0.89 -4.38 7.06
C LEU A 265 -0.80 -5.89 7.31
N SER A 266 0.25 -6.35 7.98
CA SER A 266 0.40 -7.78 8.32
C SER A 266 -0.74 -8.27 9.24
N MET A 267 -1.21 -7.44 10.18
CA MET A 267 -2.38 -7.76 11.02
C MET A 267 -3.67 -7.83 10.21
N THR A 268 -3.85 -6.92 9.25
CA THR A 268 -5.02 -6.93 8.35
C THR A 268 -5.02 -8.18 7.48
N THR A 269 -3.90 -8.51 6.83
CA THR A 269 -3.80 -9.67 5.94
C THR A 269 -3.92 -10.99 6.70
N ALA A 270 -3.40 -11.09 7.93
CA ALA A 270 -3.63 -12.24 8.81
C ALA A 270 -5.12 -12.41 9.18
N SER A 271 -5.83 -11.30 9.45
CA SER A 271 -7.29 -11.35 9.69
C SER A 271 -8.07 -11.76 8.44
N LEU A 272 -7.59 -11.36 7.26
CA LEU A 272 -8.16 -11.75 5.98
C LEU A 272 -8.04 -13.26 5.73
N VAL A 273 -6.89 -13.87 6.06
CA VAL A 273 -6.70 -15.33 6.02
C VAL A 273 -7.73 -16.01 6.92
N LYS A 274 -7.87 -15.56 8.17
CA LYS A 274 -8.88 -16.11 9.11
C LYS A 274 -10.30 -16.00 8.56
N MET A 275 -10.62 -14.89 7.90
CA MET A 275 -11.94 -14.69 7.32
C MET A 275 -12.18 -15.61 6.12
N PHE A 276 -11.18 -15.85 5.26
CA PHE A 276 -11.25 -16.84 4.19
C PHE A 276 -11.43 -18.27 4.72
N LYS A 277 -10.83 -18.60 5.86
CA LYS A 277 -10.99 -19.89 6.55
C LYS A 277 -12.31 -20.02 7.31
N GLY A 278 -13.10 -18.96 7.44
CA GLY A 278 -14.35 -18.94 8.22
C GLY A 278 -14.13 -18.86 9.74
N GLU A 279 -12.92 -18.56 10.20
CA GLU A 279 -12.56 -18.47 11.63
C GLU A 279 -13.01 -17.15 12.27
N THR A 280 -13.30 -16.14 11.45
CA THR A 280 -13.81 -14.84 11.90
C THR A 280 -14.73 -14.21 10.86
N SER A 281 -15.63 -13.33 11.32
CA SER A 281 -16.48 -12.50 10.45
C SER A 281 -16.01 -11.03 10.35
N LYS A 282 -14.93 -10.68 11.06
CA LYS A 282 -14.44 -9.30 11.15
C LYS A 282 -12.98 -9.20 10.72
N LEU A 283 -12.69 -8.20 9.89
CA LEU A 283 -11.33 -7.80 9.53
C LEU A 283 -10.73 -6.89 10.60
N SER A 284 -9.44 -7.03 10.84
CA SER A 284 -8.66 -6.05 11.58
C SER A 284 -8.27 -4.93 10.63
N LEU A 285 -8.92 -3.78 10.73
CA LEU A 285 -8.75 -2.67 9.79
C LEU A 285 -8.14 -1.44 10.47
N PRO A 286 -7.42 -0.61 9.70
CA PRO A 286 -6.73 0.55 10.23
C PRO A 286 -7.71 1.66 10.61
N ARG A 287 -7.31 2.47 11.59
CA ARG A 287 -7.96 3.72 11.93
C ARG A 287 -6.92 4.83 11.99
N LEU A 288 -7.17 5.89 11.27
CA LEU A 288 -6.40 7.12 11.30
C LEU A 288 -6.59 7.80 12.68
N THR A 289 -5.55 8.45 13.21
CA THR A 289 -5.54 9.09 14.53
C THR A 289 -5.20 10.57 14.44
#